data_b115d6da22a1d546714302c654e5630b
#
_entry.id   b115d6da22a1d546714302c654e5630b
#
_cell.length_a   1.000
_cell.length_b   1.000
_cell.length_c   1.000
_cell.angle_alpha   90.00
_cell.angle_beta   90.00
_cell.angle_gamma   90.00
#
_symmetry.space_group_name_H-M   'P 1'
#
loop_
_entity.id
_entity.type
_entity.pdbx_description
1 polymer ?
#
loop_
_entity_poly.entity_id
_entity_poly.type
_entity_poly.pdbx_seq_one_letter_code
_entity_poly.pdbx_strand_id
1 'polypeptide(L)'
;MGANLDKFLGKFEEFKNLPSGESFSIEVSEEEATAAGREYVTENKEWIKQQLKETTGMGLSVENPTIKFGADELSMAVTGAMGFLKANASLTADVAWNGEPNVNVRAVNVPFVSLSPEKLNTLVEKPIDQLMEKVKEYGEIRSFKLSAGLAVLEAVKK
;
A
#
# COMPACT_ATOMS: atom_id res chain seq x y z
N MET A 1 5.13 -11.71 10.34
CA MET A 1 4.32 -11.28 9.20
C MET A 1 3.05 -12.11 9.12
N GLY A 2 1.92 -11.55 8.71
CA GLY A 2 0.67 -12.28 8.61
C GLY A 2 0.65 -13.27 7.46
N ALA A 3 -0.27 -14.24 7.52
CA ALA A 3 -0.38 -15.34 6.55
C ALA A 3 -0.63 -14.85 5.11
N ASN A 4 -1.45 -13.81 4.93
CA ASN A 4 -1.73 -13.28 3.59
C ASN A 4 -0.53 -12.55 3.00
N LEU A 5 0.22 -11.85 3.82
CA LEU A 5 1.44 -11.18 3.38
C LEU A 5 2.51 -12.21 3.03
N ASP A 6 2.64 -13.28 3.84
CA ASP A 6 3.55 -14.39 3.55
C ASP A 6 3.18 -15.10 2.25
N LYS A 7 1.89 -15.31 2.00
CA LYS A 7 1.39 -15.89 0.75
C LYS A 7 1.74 -15.00 -0.44
N PHE A 8 1.60 -13.70 -0.27
CA PHE A 8 1.97 -12.72 -1.30
C PHE A 8 3.48 -12.76 -1.56
N LEU A 9 4.29 -12.75 -0.51
CA LEU A 9 5.75 -12.85 -0.64
C LEU A 9 6.19 -14.17 -1.24
N GLY A 10 5.40 -15.24 -1.05
CA GLY A 10 5.66 -16.53 -1.66
C GLY A 10 5.65 -16.51 -3.18
N LYS A 11 4.99 -15.52 -3.79
CA LYS A 11 5.00 -15.34 -5.24
C LYS A 11 6.42 -15.03 -5.74
N PHE A 12 7.24 -14.39 -4.93
CA PHE A 12 8.62 -14.06 -5.29
C PHE A 12 9.50 -15.30 -5.31
N GLU A 13 9.17 -16.32 -4.51
CA GLU A 13 9.92 -17.57 -4.46
C GLU A 13 9.93 -18.28 -5.82
N GLU A 14 8.86 -18.12 -6.62
CA GLU A 14 8.77 -18.70 -7.95
C GLU A 14 9.85 -18.14 -8.90
N PHE A 15 10.32 -16.94 -8.63
CA PHE A 15 11.31 -16.26 -9.47
C PHE A 15 12.74 -16.42 -8.95
N LYS A 16 12.92 -17.01 -7.79
CA LYS A 16 14.20 -17.16 -7.12
C LYS A 16 15.22 -17.92 -7.96
N ASN A 17 14.76 -18.90 -8.72
CA ASN A 17 15.61 -19.77 -9.51
C ASN A 17 15.68 -19.37 -10.98
N LEU A 18 15.13 -18.21 -11.38
CA LEU A 18 15.25 -17.74 -12.74
C LEU A 18 16.68 -17.36 -13.08
N PRO A 19 17.11 -17.59 -14.35
CA PRO A 19 18.41 -17.13 -14.79
C PRO A 19 18.53 -15.60 -14.69
N SER A 20 19.73 -15.13 -14.39
CA SER A 20 20.03 -13.70 -14.36
C SER A 20 19.70 -13.06 -15.72
N GLY A 21 19.06 -11.90 -15.68
CA GLY A 21 18.65 -11.16 -16.87
C GLY A 21 17.28 -11.54 -17.42
N GLU A 22 16.64 -12.57 -16.86
CA GLU A 22 15.28 -12.95 -17.30
C GLU A 22 14.23 -12.05 -16.66
N SER A 23 13.26 -11.64 -17.48
CA SER A 23 12.16 -10.78 -17.00
C SER A 23 11.10 -11.59 -16.27
N PHE A 24 10.51 -10.98 -15.25
CA PHE A 24 9.36 -11.56 -14.57
C PHE A 24 8.37 -10.45 -14.18
N SER A 25 7.13 -10.83 -13.98
CA SER A 25 6.10 -9.89 -13.53
C SER A 25 5.33 -10.46 -12.34
N ILE A 26 4.87 -9.57 -11.49
CA ILE A 26 4.06 -9.92 -10.33
C ILE A 26 2.77 -9.13 -10.43
N GLU A 27 1.66 -9.82 -10.36
CA GLU A 27 0.33 -9.22 -10.37
C GLU A 27 -0.29 -9.30 -8.98
N VAL A 28 -0.91 -8.20 -8.57
CA VAL A 28 -1.60 -8.09 -7.28
C VAL A 28 -3.03 -7.67 -7.56
N SER A 29 -3.99 -8.50 -7.18
CA SER A 29 -5.40 -8.17 -7.28
C SER A 29 -5.82 -7.24 -6.14
N GLU A 30 -6.97 -6.59 -6.30
CA GLU A 30 -7.55 -5.77 -5.22
C GLU A 30 -7.81 -6.61 -3.97
N GLU A 31 -8.26 -7.85 -4.13
CA GLU A 31 -8.50 -8.76 -3.02
C GLU A 31 -7.21 -9.08 -2.27
N GLU A 32 -6.14 -9.39 -2.99
CA GLU A 32 -4.83 -9.67 -2.39
C GLU A 32 -4.28 -8.43 -1.68
N ALA A 33 -4.40 -7.26 -2.30
CA ALA A 33 -3.94 -6.00 -1.71
C ALA A 33 -4.73 -5.67 -0.45
N THR A 34 -6.04 -5.87 -0.47
CA THR A 34 -6.91 -5.64 0.70
C THR A 34 -6.53 -6.57 1.85
N ALA A 35 -6.32 -7.85 1.58
CA ALA A 35 -5.92 -8.81 2.61
C ALA A 35 -4.57 -8.44 3.22
N ALA A 36 -3.59 -8.12 2.39
CA ALA A 36 -2.26 -7.69 2.85
C ALA A 36 -2.34 -6.36 3.62
N GLY A 37 -3.17 -5.43 3.15
CA GLY A 37 -3.37 -4.14 3.81
C GLY A 37 -3.97 -4.28 5.21
N ARG A 38 -4.90 -5.19 5.37
CA ARG A 38 -5.50 -5.48 6.69
C ARG A 38 -4.48 -6.02 7.67
N GLU A 39 -3.63 -6.91 7.22
CA GLU A 39 -2.56 -7.44 8.06
C GLU A 39 -1.52 -6.36 8.40
N TYR A 40 -1.17 -5.54 7.40
CA TYR A 40 -0.23 -4.43 7.62
C TYR A 40 -0.76 -3.46 8.68
N VAL A 41 -2.02 -3.09 8.59
CA VAL A 41 -2.66 -2.18 9.57
C VAL A 41 -2.64 -2.80 10.96
N THR A 42 -2.94 -4.08 11.09
CA THR A 42 -2.92 -4.77 12.37
C THR A 42 -1.52 -4.83 12.97
N GLU A 43 -0.52 -5.18 12.18
CA GLU A 43 0.86 -5.30 12.64
C GLU A 43 1.52 -3.95 12.93
N ASN A 44 1.08 -2.88 12.26
CA ASN A 44 1.66 -1.54 12.41
C ASN A 44 0.70 -0.55 13.09
N LYS A 45 -0.24 -1.05 13.84
CA LYS A 45 -1.31 -0.26 14.47
C LYS A 45 -0.78 0.94 15.26
N GLU A 46 0.23 0.73 16.10
CA GLU A 46 0.78 1.79 16.93
C GLU A 46 1.52 2.85 16.12
N TRP A 47 2.26 2.43 15.10
CA TRP A 47 2.95 3.36 14.21
C TRP A 47 1.94 4.22 13.44
N ILE A 48 0.90 3.60 12.89
CA ILE A 48 -0.14 4.32 12.14
C ILE A 48 -0.84 5.32 13.05
N LYS A 49 -1.19 4.91 14.27
CA LYS A 49 -1.82 5.78 15.26
C LYS A 49 -0.94 6.98 15.58
N GLN A 50 0.36 6.76 15.74
CA GLN A 50 1.33 7.82 16.00
C GLN A 50 1.43 8.80 14.85
N GLN A 51 1.48 8.30 13.60
CA GLN A 51 1.52 9.16 12.41
C GLN A 51 0.25 9.99 12.28
N LEU A 52 -0.90 9.40 12.55
CA LEU A 52 -2.17 10.13 12.50
C LEU A 52 -2.25 11.17 13.61
N LYS A 53 -1.73 10.87 14.80
CA LYS A 53 -1.68 11.84 15.90
C LYS A 53 -0.81 13.04 15.54
N GLU A 54 0.34 12.81 14.92
CA GLU A 54 1.23 13.89 14.47
C GLU A 54 0.60 14.74 13.38
N THR A 55 -0.20 14.12 12.50
CA THR A 55 -0.85 14.79 11.38
C THR A 55 -2.12 15.54 11.81
N THR A 56 -2.93 14.96 12.67
CA THR A 56 -4.25 15.48 13.04
C THR A 56 -4.30 16.10 14.44
N GLY A 57 -3.34 15.80 15.30
CA GLY A 57 -3.38 16.13 16.72
C GLY A 57 -4.30 15.22 17.54
N MET A 58 -4.88 14.20 16.92
CA MET A 58 -5.88 13.32 17.54
C MET A 58 -5.44 11.86 17.48
N GLY A 59 -5.74 11.11 18.55
CA GLY A 59 -5.42 9.68 18.61
C GLY A 59 -6.42 8.84 17.81
N LEU A 60 -6.25 8.82 16.49
CA LEU A 60 -7.09 8.04 15.60
C LEU A 60 -6.47 6.68 15.31
N SER A 61 -7.29 5.64 15.29
CA SER A 61 -6.88 4.32 14.80
C SER A 61 -7.62 4.00 13.51
N VAL A 62 -7.04 3.10 12.72
CA VAL A 62 -7.58 2.70 11.42
C VAL A 62 -7.83 1.20 11.45
N GLU A 63 -9.00 0.79 10.97
CA GLU A 63 -9.42 -0.62 10.94
C GLU A 63 -9.97 -0.97 9.55
N ASN A 64 -9.83 -2.24 9.18
CA ASN A 64 -10.49 -2.84 8.02
C ASN A 64 -10.31 -2.08 6.70
N PRO A 65 -9.08 -1.83 6.24
CA PRO A 65 -8.89 -1.18 4.95
C PRO A 65 -9.41 -2.05 3.81
N THR A 66 -10.02 -1.40 2.82
CA THR A 66 -10.38 -2.00 1.54
C THR A 66 -9.66 -1.22 0.45
N ILE A 67 -8.89 -1.91 -0.37
CA ILE A 67 -8.05 -1.28 -1.39
C ILE A 67 -8.62 -1.55 -2.77
N LYS A 68 -8.68 -0.50 -3.59
CA LYS A 68 -9.09 -0.60 -5.00
C LYS A 68 -8.07 0.11 -5.88
N PHE A 69 -7.93 -0.39 -7.10
CA PHE A 69 -7.03 0.17 -8.10
C PHE A 69 -7.80 0.72 -9.28
N GLY A 70 -7.42 1.92 -9.72
CA GLY A 70 -7.85 2.48 -10.99
C GLY A 70 -6.60 2.75 -11.84
N ALA A 71 -6.77 3.41 -13.00
CA ALA A 71 -5.64 3.77 -13.85
C ALA A 71 -4.73 4.77 -13.13
N ASP A 72 -3.52 4.33 -12.77
CA ASP A 72 -2.51 5.10 -12.04
C ASP A 72 -3.03 5.66 -10.72
N GLU A 73 -3.99 4.95 -10.10
CA GLU A 73 -4.71 5.43 -8.92
C GLU A 73 -4.93 4.31 -7.91
N LEU A 74 -4.79 4.64 -6.65
CA LEU A 74 -5.10 3.75 -5.52
C LEU A 74 -6.14 4.42 -4.64
N SER A 75 -7.20 3.70 -4.32
CA SER A 75 -8.22 4.16 -3.39
C SER A 75 -8.28 3.25 -2.18
N MET A 76 -8.45 3.81 -1.00
CA MET A 76 -8.58 3.04 0.22
C MET A 76 -9.74 3.56 1.05
N ALA A 77 -10.60 2.65 1.47
CA ALA A 77 -11.66 2.93 2.42
C ALA A 77 -11.33 2.23 3.73
N VAL A 78 -11.48 2.93 4.84
CA VAL A 78 -11.16 2.39 6.16
C VAL A 78 -12.25 2.78 7.15
N THR A 79 -12.26 2.09 8.31
CA THR A 79 -13.01 2.54 9.47
C THR A 79 -12.04 3.27 10.39
N GLY A 80 -12.29 4.56 10.62
CA GLY A 80 -11.54 5.34 11.60
C GLY A 80 -12.19 5.24 12.96
N ALA A 81 -11.40 5.11 14.01
CA ALA A 81 -11.90 5.02 15.37
C ALA A 81 -11.17 6.01 16.28
N MET A 82 -11.95 6.69 17.12
CA MET A 82 -11.44 7.58 18.17
C MET A 82 -12.23 7.27 19.45
N GLY A 83 -11.62 6.46 20.33
CA GLY A 83 -12.33 5.94 21.48
C GLY A 83 -13.45 5.01 21.04
N PHE A 84 -14.68 5.31 21.44
CA PHE A 84 -15.88 4.54 21.06
C PHE A 84 -16.52 5.04 19.76
N LEU A 85 -16.09 6.19 19.24
CA LEU A 85 -16.61 6.72 17.99
C LEU A 85 -15.95 6.05 16.80
N LYS A 86 -16.77 5.62 15.84
CA LYS A 86 -16.30 5.03 14.59
C LYS A 86 -16.97 5.71 13.42
N ALA A 87 -16.20 5.89 12.34
CA ALA A 87 -16.71 6.50 11.12
C ALA A 87 -15.96 5.97 9.92
N ASN A 88 -16.62 5.96 8.77
CA ASN A 88 -15.97 5.58 7.51
C ASN A 88 -15.12 6.75 7.02
N ALA A 89 -13.90 6.41 6.57
CA ALA A 89 -12.98 7.35 5.98
C ALA A 89 -12.43 6.77 4.67
N SER A 90 -11.99 7.64 3.78
CA SER A 90 -11.42 7.21 2.52
C SER A 90 -10.31 8.13 2.08
N LEU A 91 -9.41 7.60 1.24
CA LEU A 91 -8.40 8.40 0.57
C LEU A 91 -8.22 7.90 -0.86
N THR A 92 -7.74 8.79 -1.71
CA THR A 92 -7.37 8.48 -3.09
C THR A 92 -5.97 9.04 -3.33
N ALA A 93 -5.10 8.23 -3.89
CA ALA A 93 -3.73 8.64 -4.20
C ALA A 93 -3.42 8.33 -5.66
N ASP A 94 -2.66 9.23 -6.28
CA ASP A 94 -2.07 8.98 -7.59
C ASP A 94 -0.76 8.24 -7.37
N VAL A 95 -0.52 7.20 -8.16
CA VAL A 95 0.69 6.39 -8.09
C VAL A 95 1.31 6.34 -9.47
N ALA A 96 2.53 6.83 -9.59
CA ALA A 96 3.27 6.85 -10.83
C ALA A 96 4.64 6.21 -10.65
N TRP A 97 5.23 5.76 -11.73
CA TRP A 97 6.57 5.18 -11.74
C TRP A 97 7.51 6.01 -12.62
N ASN A 98 8.62 6.44 -12.05
CA ASN A 98 9.70 7.09 -12.79
C ASN A 98 11.05 6.66 -12.26
N GLY A 99 11.28 5.33 -12.19
CA GLY A 99 12.46 4.76 -11.55
C GLY A 99 12.22 4.40 -10.08
N GLU A 100 11.20 4.98 -9.50
CA GLU A 100 10.72 4.68 -8.15
C GLU A 100 9.22 5.02 -8.08
N PRO A 101 8.48 4.45 -7.12
CA PRO A 101 7.06 4.80 -6.99
C PRO A 101 6.90 6.21 -6.45
N ASN A 102 6.10 7.00 -7.14
CA ASN A 102 5.71 8.34 -6.71
C ASN A 102 4.26 8.30 -6.26
N VAL A 103 4.03 8.55 -4.99
CA VAL A 103 2.69 8.52 -4.39
C VAL A 103 2.30 9.94 -4.01
N ASN A 104 1.12 10.35 -4.48
CA ASN A 104 0.56 11.65 -4.14
C ASN A 104 -0.89 11.49 -3.71
N VAL A 105 -1.14 11.61 -2.42
CA VAL A 105 -2.51 11.57 -1.89
C VAL A 105 -3.20 12.87 -2.30
N ARG A 106 -4.25 12.77 -3.12
CA ARG A 106 -4.94 13.95 -3.66
C ARG A 106 -6.29 14.23 -3.03
N ALA A 107 -6.91 13.23 -2.40
CA ALA A 107 -8.21 13.40 -1.78
C ALA A 107 -8.32 12.57 -0.52
N VAL A 108 -8.85 13.16 0.52
CA VAL A 108 -9.08 12.51 1.81
C VAL A 108 -10.46 12.93 2.30
N ASN A 109 -11.24 11.95 2.73
CA ASN A 109 -12.52 12.19 3.34
C ASN A 109 -12.54 11.54 4.73
N VAL A 110 -12.33 12.34 5.76
CA VAL A 110 -12.34 11.90 7.15
C VAL A 110 -13.37 12.74 7.90
N PRO A 111 -14.44 12.13 8.43
CA PRO A 111 -15.42 12.86 9.23
C PRO A 111 -14.78 13.53 10.44
N PHE A 112 -15.25 14.73 10.76
CA PHE A 112 -14.84 15.49 11.94
C PHE A 112 -13.40 16.03 11.94
N VAL A 113 -12.61 15.71 10.91
CA VAL A 113 -11.19 16.11 10.84
C VAL A 113 -10.92 16.71 9.46
N SER A 114 -10.22 17.85 9.44
CA SER A 114 -9.75 18.45 8.19
C SER A 114 -8.26 18.09 8.05
N LEU A 115 -7.93 17.41 6.94
CA LEU A 115 -6.57 16.93 6.69
C LEU A 115 -6.05 17.44 5.36
N SER A 116 -4.79 17.86 5.34
CA SER A 116 -4.08 18.10 4.09
C SER A 116 -3.69 16.74 3.50
N PRO A 117 -4.14 16.42 2.27
CA PRO A 117 -3.87 15.10 1.68
C PRO A 117 -2.38 14.73 1.66
N GLU A 118 -1.50 15.67 1.33
CA GLU A 118 -0.06 15.42 1.23
C GLU A 118 0.59 14.96 2.53
N LYS A 119 -0.02 15.26 3.67
CA LYS A 119 0.50 14.81 4.97
C LYS A 119 0.33 13.31 5.18
N LEU A 120 -0.53 12.68 4.38
CA LEU A 120 -0.75 11.23 4.45
C LEU A 120 0.10 10.44 3.46
N ASN A 121 0.91 11.11 2.63
CA ASN A 121 1.77 10.44 1.66
C ASN A 121 2.66 9.36 2.31
N THR A 122 3.27 9.66 3.45
CA THR A 122 4.14 8.72 4.17
C THR A 122 3.41 7.43 4.54
N LEU A 123 2.13 7.54 4.95
CA LEU A 123 1.34 6.36 5.32
C LEU A 123 1.11 5.43 4.14
N VAL A 124 0.95 5.99 2.94
CA VAL A 124 0.74 5.21 1.72
C VAL A 124 2.07 4.73 1.14
N GLU A 125 3.09 5.59 1.15
CA GLU A 125 4.40 5.28 0.60
C GLU A 125 5.13 4.15 1.32
N LYS A 126 5.05 4.11 2.65
CA LYS A 126 5.82 3.16 3.43
C LYS A 126 5.56 1.70 3.08
N PRO A 127 4.31 1.21 3.02
CA PRO A 127 4.06 -0.17 2.61
C PRO A 127 4.49 -0.45 1.17
N ILE A 128 4.36 0.52 0.26
CA ILE A 128 4.80 0.37 -1.12
C ILE A 128 6.32 0.25 -1.17
N ASP A 129 7.04 1.11 -0.44
CA ASP A 129 8.50 1.07 -0.37
C ASP A 129 9.01 -0.25 0.22
N GLN A 130 8.33 -0.77 1.25
CA GLN A 130 8.69 -2.07 1.82
C GLN A 130 8.52 -3.20 0.81
N LEU A 131 7.46 -3.16 0.01
CA LEU A 131 7.26 -4.11 -1.07
C LEU A 131 8.38 -4.01 -2.11
N MET A 132 8.73 -2.78 -2.51
CA MET A 132 9.79 -2.57 -3.49
C MET A 132 11.15 -3.07 -2.99
N GLU A 133 11.45 -2.88 -1.70
CA GLU A 133 12.68 -3.40 -1.09
C GLU A 133 12.75 -4.92 -1.16
N LYS A 134 11.62 -5.61 -0.96
CA LYS A 134 11.56 -7.06 -1.10
C LYS A 134 11.81 -7.51 -2.53
N VAL A 135 11.21 -6.84 -3.49
CA VAL A 135 11.41 -7.17 -4.91
C VAL A 135 12.86 -6.96 -5.33
N LYS A 136 13.51 -5.92 -4.83
CA LYS A 136 14.92 -5.63 -5.14
C LYS A 136 15.87 -6.72 -4.71
N GLU A 137 15.50 -7.56 -3.75
CA GLU A 137 16.30 -8.72 -3.36
C GLU A 137 16.41 -9.76 -4.49
N TYR A 138 15.40 -9.82 -5.36
CA TYR A 138 15.30 -10.80 -6.45
C TYR A 138 15.65 -10.24 -7.81
N GLY A 139 15.41 -8.94 -8.04
CA GLY A 139 15.60 -8.36 -9.36
C GLY A 139 15.64 -6.85 -9.37
N GLU A 140 15.88 -6.30 -10.53
CA GLU A 140 15.79 -4.87 -10.79
C GLU A 140 14.39 -4.54 -11.27
N ILE A 141 13.71 -3.62 -10.59
CA ILE A 141 12.34 -3.23 -10.93
C ILE A 141 12.38 -2.33 -12.17
N ARG A 142 11.61 -2.71 -13.20
CA ARG A 142 11.51 -1.96 -14.45
C ARG A 142 10.27 -1.07 -14.49
N SER A 143 9.16 -1.53 -13.93
CA SER A 143 7.93 -0.75 -13.89
C SER A 143 7.00 -1.21 -12.77
N PHE A 144 6.17 -0.30 -12.34
CA PHE A 144 5.07 -0.57 -11.42
C PHE A 144 3.87 0.24 -11.91
N LYS A 145 2.78 -0.44 -12.22
CA LYS A 145 1.62 0.22 -12.80
C LYS A 145 0.33 -0.26 -12.17
N LEU A 146 -0.56 0.68 -11.85
CA LEU A 146 -1.91 0.39 -11.42
C LEU A 146 -2.87 0.52 -12.61
N SER A 147 -3.74 -0.47 -12.75
CA SER A 147 -4.82 -0.49 -13.73
C SER A 147 -6.11 -0.81 -13.00
N ALA A 148 -7.25 -0.73 -13.68
CA ALA A 148 -8.53 -1.07 -13.07
C ALA A 148 -8.51 -2.50 -12.54
N GLY A 149 -8.57 -2.65 -11.21
CA GLY A 149 -8.62 -3.92 -10.51
C GLY A 149 -7.31 -4.67 -10.33
N LEU A 150 -6.17 -4.13 -10.82
CA LEU A 150 -4.92 -4.88 -10.84
C LEU A 150 -3.69 -3.97 -10.72
N ALA A 151 -2.74 -4.38 -9.89
CA ALA A 151 -1.41 -3.78 -9.85
C ALA A 151 -0.41 -4.74 -10.50
N VAL A 152 0.46 -4.23 -11.36
CA VAL A 152 1.47 -5.04 -12.06
C VAL A 152 2.85 -4.46 -11.84
N LEU A 153 3.77 -5.30 -11.37
CA LEU A 153 5.16 -4.95 -11.19
C LEU A 153 5.99 -5.80 -12.12
N GLU A 154 6.84 -5.16 -12.92
CA GLU A 154 7.75 -5.86 -13.83
C GLU A 154 9.18 -5.66 -13.38
N ALA A 155 9.96 -6.73 -13.40
CA ALA A 155 11.35 -6.72 -12.96
C ALA A 155 12.19 -7.66 -13.81
N VAL A 156 13.52 -7.48 -13.70
CA VAL A 156 14.50 -8.33 -14.37
C VAL A 156 15.36 -9.00 -13.28
N LYS A 157 15.50 -10.30 -13.35
CA LYS A 157 16.24 -11.09 -12.37
C LYS A 157 17.71 -10.66 -12.31
N LYS A 158 18.19 -10.48 -11.10
CA LYS A 158 19.62 -10.23 -10.85
C LYS A 158 20.48 -11.44 -11.14
#